data_8a8f3bfaa238d3247f076efa1e3ef3d4
#
_entry.id   8a8f3bfaa238d3247f076efa1e3ef3d4
#
_cell.length_a   1.000
_cell.length_b   1.000
_cell.length_c   1.000
_cell.angle_alpha   90.00
_cell.angle_beta   90.00
_cell.angle_gamma   90.00
#
_symmetry.space_group_name_H-M   'P 1'
#
loop_
_entity.id
_entity.type
_entity.pdbx_description
1 polymer ?
#
loop_
_entity_poly.entity_id
_entity_poly.type
_entity_poly.pdbx_seq_one_letter_code
_entity_poly.pdbx_strand_id
1 'polypeptide(L)'
;ETMITDRSADSLSSGGDNDIVIEILKAGWSVGYFPELSLVHIIPQERLQISYFARLIKDTNKSWVQVLEKHQINPWHKISSWTVPLRKAKSWFKIAAWKNKINYLNWKAACGYYEGLSK
;
A
#
# COMPACT_ATOMS: atom_id res chain seq x y z
N GLU A 1 16.16 -14.04 3.00
CA GLU A 1 14.68 -14.05 3.03
C GLU A 1 14.21 -12.76 3.66
N THR A 2 13.66 -11.85 2.86
CA THR A 2 13.25 -10.53 3.36
C THR A 2 11.85 -10.68 3.97
N MET A 3 11.77 -10.76 5.28
CA MET A 3 10.48 -10.70 5.98
C MET A 3 9.84 -9.34 5.74
N ILE A 4 8.60 -9.33 5.27
CA ILE A 4 7.79 -8.13 5.20
C ILE A 4 7.28 -7.87 6.62
N THR A 5 7.85 -6.88 7.28
CA THR A 5 7.44 -6.47 8.63
C THR A 5 6.04 -5.86 8.59
N ASP A 6 5.18 -6.36 9.44
CA ASP A 6 3.86 -5.80 9.68
C ASP A 6 3.96 -4.48 10.49
N ARG A 7 2.83 -3.90 10.84
CA ARG A 7 2.74 -2.57 11.48
C ARG A 7 3.68 -2.42 12.66
N SER A 8 4.53 -1.40 12.60
CA SER A 8 5.34 -0.92 13.73
C SER A 8 4.88 0.49 14.13
N ALA A 9 5.38 1.00 15.26
CA ALA A 9 5.04 2.36 15.74
C ALA A 9 5.31 3.46 14.69
N ASP A 10 6.32 3.26 13.84
CA ASP A 10 6.77 4.23 12.83
C ASP A 10 6.25 3.94 11.41
N SER A 11 5.64 2.78 11.15
CA SER A 11 5.16 2.37 9.82
C SER A 11 3.79 1.72 9.91
N LEU A 12 2.85 2.22 9.09
CA LEU A 12 1.54 1.62 8.87
C LEU A 12 1.59 0.58 7.74
N SER A 13 2.74 -0.05 7.55
CA SER A 13 2.93 -1.13 6.59
C SER A 13 1.88 -2.22 6.80
N SER A 14 1.24 -2.65 5.74
CA SER A 14 0.20 -3.68 5.74
C SER A 14 0.39 -4.53 4.50
N GLY A 15 1.03 -5.65 4.66
CA GLY A 15 1.34 -6.53 3.52
C GLY A 15 1.52 -7.98 3.94
N GLY A 16 1.66 -8.23 5.25
CA GLY A 16 1.92 -9.56 5.78
C GLY A 16 0.79 -10.55 5.49
N ASP A 17 -0.46 -10.13 5.64
CA ASP A 17 -1.64 -10.92 5.31
C ASP A 17 -1.72 -11.26 3.81
N ASN A 18 -1.48 -10.29 2.93
CA ASN A 18 -1.42 -10.51 1.48
C ASN A 18 -0.24 -11.43 1.09
N ASP A 19 0.91 -11.26 1.73
CA ASP A 19 2.09 -12.10 1.53
C ASP A 19 1.78 -13.58 1.86
N ILE A 20 1.14 -13.82 3.01
CA ILE A 20 0.70 -15.16 3.43
C ILE A 20 -0.30 -15.76 2.43
N VAL A 21 -1.30 -14.99 2.00
CA VAL A 21 -2.30 -15.47 1.02
C VAL A 21 -1.64 -15.88 -0.29
N ILE A 22 -0.66 -15.11 -0.79
CA ILE A 22 0.06 -15.46 -2.03
C ILE A 22 0.88 -16.74 -1.84
N GLU A 23 1.55 -16.91 -0.69
CA GLU A 23 2.29 -18.16 -0.39
C GLU A 23 1.36 -19.37 -0.33
N ILE A 24 0.17 -19.26 0.30
CA ILE A 24 -0.84 -20.30 0.34
C ILE A 24 -1.27 -20.70 -1.07
N LEU A 25 -1.56 -19.71 -1.93
CA LEU A 25 -1.95 -19.96 -3.33
C LEU A 25 -0.82 -20.62 -4.13
N LYS A 26 0.43 -20.21 -3.94
CA LYS A 26 1.61 -20.82 -4.59
C LYS A 26 1.85 -22.26 -4.13
N ALA A 27 1.50 -22.58 -2.89
CA ALA A 27 1.57 -23.93 -2.36
C ALA A 27 0.45 -24.87 -2.89
N GLY A 28 -0.41 -24.38 -3.79
CA GLY A 28 -1.49 -25.14 -4.41
C GLY A 28 -2.78 -25.18 -3.60
N TRP A 29 -2.86 -24.41 -2.52
CA TRP A 29 -4.11 -24.27 -1.74
C TRP A 29 -5.03 -23.23 -2.37
N SER A 30 -6.31 -23.27 -1.96
CA SER A 30 -7.33 -22.32 -2.42
C SER A 30 -7.71 -21.36 -1.29
N VAL A 31 -8.18 -20.17 -1.70
CA VAL A 31 -8.80 -19.20 -0.79
C VAL A 31 -10.29 -19.16 -1.09
N GLY A 32 -11.12 -19.22 -0.04
CA GLY A 32 -12.57 -19.22 -0.14
C GLY A 32 -13.19 -18.01 0.56
N TYR A 33 -14.33 -17.56 0.06
CA TYR A 33 -15.17 -16.58 0.72
C TYR A 33 -16.32 -17.30 1.45
N PHE A 34 -16.44 -17.02 2.74
CA PHE A 34 -17.47 -17.63 3.62
C PHE A 34 -18.30 -16.50 4.22
N PRO A 35 -19.50 -16.21 3.69
CA PRO A 35 -20.33 -15.10 4.15
C PRO A 35 -20.80 -15.23 5.61
N GLU A 36 -20.79 -16.44 6.16
CA GLU A 36 -21.14 -16.70 7.56
C GLU A 36 -20.04 -16.24 8.54
N LEU A 37 -18.80 -16.09 8.06
CA LEU A 37 -17.69 -15.58 8.85
C LEU A 37 -17.77 -14.05 8.92
N SER A 38 -18.51 -13.56 9.88
CA SER A 38 -18.64 -12.12 10.14
C SER A 38 -17.93 -11.72 11.42
N LEU A 39 -17.31 -10.55 11.41
CA LEU A 39 -16.67 -9.95 12.59
C LEU A 39 -16.97 -8.46 12.65
N VAL A 40 -17.01 -7.92 13.87
CA VAL A 40 -17.14 -6.48 14.09
C VAL A 40 -15.75 -5.87 14.19
N HIS A 41 -15.43 -4.98 13.25
CA HIS A 41 -14.15 -4.27 13.26
C HIS A 41 -14.33 -2.90 13.95
N ILE A 42 -13.84 -2.78 15.17
CA ILE A 42 -13.86 -1.52 15.93
C ILE A 42 -12.74 -0.63 15.43
N ILE A 43 -13.10 0.53 14.86
CA ILE A 43 -12.13 1.52 14.37
C ILE A 43 -12.09 2.69 15.36
N PRO A 44 -10.97 2.90 16.08
CA PRO A 44 -10.80 4.05 16.96
C PRO A 44 -10.92 5.38 16.22
N GLN A 45 -11.44 6.40 16.88
CA GLN A 45 -11.72 7.72 16.27
C GLN A 45 -10.46 8.38 15.67
N GLU A 46 -9.29 8.16 16.28
CA GLU A 46 -8.01 8.68 15.80
C GLU A 46 -7.66 8.16 14.41
N ARG A 47 -8.13 6.96 14.06
CA ARG A 47 -7.94 6.35 12.74
C ARG A 47 -8.85 6.91 11.66
N LEU A 48 -9.86 7.71 12.03
CA LEU A 48 -10.78 8.39 11.09
C LEU A 48 -10.25 9.74 10.59
N GLN A 49 -9.06 10.15 11.03
CA GLN A 49 -8.43 11.40 10.62
C GLN A 49 -7.79 11.28 9.23
N ILE A 50 -7.88 12.34 8.43
CA ILE A 50 -7.27 12.41 7.09
C ILE A 50 -5.74 12.19 7.13
N SER A 51 -5.07 12.71 8.16
CA SER A 51 -3.63 12.51 8.37
C SER A 51 -3.27 11.03 8.54
N TYR A 52 -4.08 10.28 9.28
CA TYR A 52 -3.93 8.84 9.44
C TYR A 52 -4.16 8.11 8.12
N PHE A 53 -5.27 8.39 7.43
CA PHE A 53 -5.56 7.80 6.12
C PHE A 53 -4.47 8.10 5.08
N ALA A 54 -3.93 9.31 5.07
CA ALA A 54 -2.88 9.70 4.14
C ALA A 54 -1.57 8.89 4.35
N ARG A 55 -1.23 8.58 5.61
CA ARG A 55 -0.11 7.68 5.92
C ARG A 55 -0.45 6.25 5.57
N LEU A 56 -1.60 5.76 6.03
CA LEU A 56 -2.05 4.39 5.80
C LEU A 56 -2.06 4.05 4.30
N ILE A 57 -2.72 4.85 3.47
CA ILE A 57 -2.85 4.59 2.04
C ILE A 57 -1.50 4.63 1.32
N LYS A 58 -0.60 5.55 1.72
CA LYS A 58 0.75 5.63 1.18
C LYS A 58 1.55 4.37 1.53
N ASP A 59 1.57 3.99 2.81
CA ASP A 59 2.39 2.87 3.31
C ASP A 59 1.84 1.53 2.81
N THR A 60 0.52 1.37 2.73
CA THR A 60 -0.12 0.18 2.14
C THR A 60 0.24 0.01 0.67
N ASN A 61 0.17 1.08 -0.15
CA ASN A 61 0.54 0.98 -1.57
C ASN A 61 2.03 0.70 -1.77
N LYS A 62 2.90 1.27 -0.92
CA LYS A 62 4.33 0.95 -0.92
C LYS A 62 4.58 -0.53 -0.59
N SER A 63 3.95 -1.03 0.47
CA SER A 63 4.06 -2.43 0.89
C SER A 63 3.51 -3.38 -0.16
N TRP A 64 2.40 -3.03 -0.81
CA TRP A 64 1.83 -3.82 -1.89
C TRP A 64 2.82 -4.04 -3.03
N VAL A 65 3.49 -2.99 -3.50
CA VAL A 65 4.53 -3.12 -4.53
C VAL A 65 5.66 -4.04 -4.06
N GLN A 66 6.05 -3.96 -2.78
CA GLN A 66 7.11 -4.82 -2.23
C GLN A 66 6.69 -6.29 -2.17
N VAL A 67 5.42 -6.57 -1.81
CA VAL A 67 4.87 -7.93 -1.84
C VAL A 67 4.89 -8.48 -3.27
N LEU A 68 4.39 -7.72 -4.25
CA LEU A 68 4.40 -8.14 -5.65
C LEU A 68 5.82 -8.37 -6.19
N GLU A 69 6.78 -7.55 -5.80
CA GLU A 69 8.19 -7.69 -6.18
C GLU A 69 8.80 -8.95 -5.55
N LYS A 70 8.55 -9.21 -4.28
CA LYS A 70 9.01 -10.43 -3.58
C LYS A 70 8.54 -11.69 -4.29
N HIS A 71 7.29 -11.70 -4.74
CA HIS A 71 6.69 -12.84 -5.43
C HIS A 71 6.95 -12.88 -6.94
N GLN A 72 7.69 -11.91 -7.49
CA GLN A 72 8.03 -11.80 -8.91
C GLN A 72 6.80 -11.69 -9.84
N ILE A 73 5.71 -11.13 -9.33
CA ILE A 73 4.45 -10.89 -10.05
C ILE A 73 4.15 -9.41 -10.23
N ASN A 74 5.14 -8.55 -9.96
CA ASN A 74 4.98 -7.10 -10.13
C ASN A 74 4.84 -6.74 -11.61
N PRO A 75 3.70 -6.14 -12.04
CA PRO A 75 3.50 -5.77 -13.44
C PRO A 75 4.19 -4.45 -13.83
N TRP A 76 4.73 -3.71 -12.86
CA TRP A 76 5.31 -2.39 -13.09
C TRP A 76 6.83 -2.44 -13.12
N HIS A 77 7.43 -1.63 -13.98
CA HIS A 77 8.88 -1.47 -14.06
C HIS A 77 9.44 -0.67 -12.89
N LYS A 78 10.62 -1.06 -12.42
CA LYS A 78 11.37 -0.28 -11.42
C LYS A 78 11.68 1.12 -11.95
N ILE A 79 11.71 2.08 -11.05
CA ILE A 79 12.05 3.47 -11.36
C ILE A 79 13.29 3.91 -10.57
N SER A 80 14.07 4.80 -11.16
CA SER A 80 15.24 5.36 -10.47
C SER A 80 14.82 6.27 -9.32
N SER A 81 15.43 6.09 -8.16
CA SER A 81 15.07 6.80 -6.92
C SER A 81 15.11 8.33 -7.05
N TRP A 82 16.07 8.87 -7.83
CA TRP A 82 16.19 10.31 -8.07
C TRP A 82 14.98 10.90 -8.84
N THR A 83 14.22 10.07 -9.59
CA THR A 83 13.02 10.52 -10.31
C THR A 83 11.78 10.61 -9.42
N VAL A 84 11.80 10.01 -8.23
CA VAL A 84 10.64 9.96 -7.31
C VAL A 84 10.14 11.35 -6.93
N PRO A 85 10.97 12.34 -6.54
CA PRO A 85 10.49 13.69 -6.24
C PRO A 85 9.78 14.35 -7.42
N LEU A 86 10.33 14.20 -8.62
CA LEU A 86 9.75 14.77 -9.84
C LEU A 86 8.40 14.12 -10.18
N ARG A 87 8.29 12.79 -10.02
CA ARG A 87 7.04 12.06 -10.23
C ARG A 87 5.97 12.46 -9.22
N LYS A 88 6.34 12.64 -7.95
CA LYS A 88 5.43 13.15 -6.90
C LYS A 88 4.93 14.56 -7.23
N ALA A 89 5.82 15.46 -7.63
CA ALA A 89 5.43 16.81 -8.04
C ALA A 89 4.50 16.79 -9.26
N LYS A 90 4.87 16.05 -10.32
CA LYS A 90 4.02 15.90 -11.51
C LYS A 90 2.63 15.32 -11.17
N SER A 91 2.57 14.28 -10.34
CA SER A 91 1.30 13.68 -9.93
C SER A 91 0.47 14.60 -9.04
N TRP A 92 1.09 15.45 -8.22
CA TRP A 92 0.40 16.49 -7.44
C TRP A 92 -0.45 17.39 -8.35
N PHE A 93 0.15 17.91 -9.41
CA PHE A 93 -0.57 18.74 -10.38
C PHE A 93 -1.58 17.94 -11.20
N LYS A 94 -1.20 16.75 -11.70
CA LYS A 94 -2.10 15.92 -12.52
C LYS A 94 -3.37 15.50 -11.77
N ILE A 95 -3.25 15.15 -10.49
CA ILE A 95 -4.37 14.72 -9.64
C ILE A 95 -5.11 15.94 -9.05
N ALA A 96 -4.52 17.13 -9.15
CA ALA A 96 -5.00 18.36 -8.50
C ALA A 96 -5.20 18.13 -6.99
N ALA A 97 -4.13 17.64 -6.32
CA ALA A 97 -4.17 17.21 -4.94
C ALA A 97 -4.58 18.30 -3.92
N TRP A 98 -4.48 19.56 -4.31
CA TRP A 98 -4.90 20.73 -3.50
C TRP A 98 -6.43 20.98 -3.51
N LYS A 99 -7.17 20.39 -4.48
CA LYS A 99 -8.60 20.73 -4.65
C LYS A 99 -9.49 20.17 -3.55
N ASN A 100 -9.23 18.96 -3.09
CA ASN A 100 -10.03 18.31 -2.06
C ASN A 100 -9.30 17.14 -1.38
N LYS A 101 -9.88 16.64 -0.29
CA LYS A 101 -9.31 15.55 0.52
C LYS A 101 -9.14 14.25 -0.26
N ILE A 102 -10.06 13.93 -1.18
CA ILE A 102 -10.02 12.71 -1.99
C ILE A 102 -8.83 12.77 -2.95
N ASN A 103 -8.65 13.88 -3.66
CA ASN A 103 -7.51 14.08 -4.56
C ASN A 103 -6.18 14.02 -3.79
N TYR A 104 -6.13 14.60 -2.59
CA TYR A 104 -4.95 14.50 -1.73
C TYR A 104 -4.63 13.05 -1.36
N LEU A 105 -5.62 12.24 -0.98
CA LEU A 105 -5.42 10.83 -0.66
C LEU A 105 -4.98 10.03 -1.89
N ASN A 106 -5.57 10.27 -3.06
CA ASN A 106 -5.15 9.65 -4.32
C ASN A 106 -3.70 9.98 -4.67
N TRP A 107 -3.26 11.22 -4.43
CA TRP A 107 -1.87 11.60 -4.58
C TRP A 107 -0.95 10.86 -3.59
N LYS A 108 -1.37 10.71 -2.32
CA LYS A 108 -0.63 9.91 -1.32
C LYS A 108 -0.49 8.45 -1.73
N ALA A 109 -1.54 7.85 -2.32
CA ALA A 109 -1.48 6.52 -2.89
C ALA A 109 -0.41 6.43 -3.99
N ALA A 110 -0.42 7.36 -4.95
CA ALA A 110 0.60 7.44 -6.00
C ALA A 110 2.02 7.60 -5.45
N CYS A 111 2.20 8.40 -4.39
CA CYS A 111 3.49 8.53 -3.70
C CYS A 111 3.99 7.18 -3.14
N GLY A 112 3.09 6.38 -2.55
CA GLY A 112 3.40 5.04 -2.07
C GLY A 112 3.90 4.12 -3.18
N TYR A 113 3.20 4.09 -4.32
CA TYR A 113 3.64 3.34 -5.50
C TYR A 113 5.03 3.75 -5.97
N TYR A 114 5.31 5.05 -6.12
CA TYR A 114 6.63 5.51 -6.56
C TYR A 114 7.73 5.12 -5.57
N GLU A 115 7.48 5.22 -4.27
CA GLU A 115 8.44 4.79 -3.24
C GLU A 115 8.66 3.26 -3.26
N GLY A 116 7.62 2.48 -3.50
CA GLY A 116 7.72 1.03 -3.64
C GLY A 116 8.55 0.61 -4.85
N LEU A 117 8.30 1.24 -6.02
CA LEU A 117 8.98 0.94 -7.27
C LEU A 117 10.44 1.42 -7.32
N SER A 118 10.85 2.30 -6.43
CA SER A 118 12.18 2.93 -6.41
C SER A 118 13.25 2.13 -5.66
N LYS A 119 12.96 0.92 -5.25
CA LYS A 119 13.87 0.04 -4.50
C LYS A 119 14.59 -0.97 -5.38
#